data_0627b8a5572cad0253c5528f5e8e963a
#
_entry.id   0627b8a5572cad0253c5528f5e8e963a
#
_cell.length_a   1.000
_cell.length_b   1.000
_cell.length_c   1.000
_cell.angle_alpha   90.00
_cell.angle_beta   90.00
_cell.angle_gamma   90.00
#
_symmetry.space_group_name_H-M   'P 1'
#
loop_
_entity.id
_entity.type
_entity.pdbx_description
1 polymer ?
#
loop_
_entity_poly.entity_id
_entity_poly.type
_entity_poly.pdbx_seq_one_letter_code
_entity_poly.pdbx_strand_id
1 'polypeptide(L)'
;NELLTKVGPGTPMGALLRQFWTPFLPSRDLLETDGVIKRVRLLGEDLVAFRDSNGEVGLVAENCPHRGASLFFGRNEFCGLACNYHGWKFDITGACIDMPNEPAESNFKDKVRVTAYPVRDVNRMLWTYMGPRETPPPFPQYEVNTLPIDQVQEPHVMTEECNWVQGLEGDLDTSHVYFIHGRIGPDVPAAPG
;
A
#
# COMPACT_ATOMS: atom_id res chain seq x y z
N ASN A 1 -24.45 1.35 9.10
CA ASN A 1 -23.46 0.81 8.14
C ASN A 1 -22.25 1.73 7.95
N GLU A 2 -22.41 3.07 7.88
CA GLU A 2 -21.30 4.00 7.67
C GLU A 2 -20.16 3.88 8.71
N LEU A 3 -20.51 3.58 9.95
CA LEU A 3 -19.53 3.37 11.02
C LEU A 3 -18.52 2.26 10.69
N LEU A 4 -18.95 1.21 10.02
CA LEU A 4 -18.12 0.06 9.66
C LEU A 4 -17.47 0.23 8.28
N THR A 5 -18.19 0.78 7.32
CA THR A 5 -17.78 0.77 5.91
C THR A 5 -16.87 1.93 5.52
N LYS A 6 -16.94 3.08 6.22
CA LYS A 6 -16.07 4.22 5.95
C LYS A 6 -14.72 4.06 6.66
N VAL A 7 -13.65 3.93 5.86
CA VAL A 7 -12.29 3.64 6.33
C VAL A 7 -11.29 4.80 6.13
N GLY A 8 -11.77 5.94 5.61
CA GLY A 8 -10.93 7.11 5.36
C GLY A 8 -10.38 7.78 6.63
N PRO A 9 -9.48 8.76 6.48
CA PRO A 9 -8.98 9.55 7.60
C PRO A 9 -10.11 10.18 8.40
N GLY A 10 -10.00 10.16 9.72
CA GLY A 10 -11.00 10.74 10.63
C GLY A 10 -12.25 9.89 10.87
N THR A 11 -12.37 8.73 10.22
CA THR A 11 -13.48 7.79 10.50
C THR A 11 -13.10 6.81 11.61
N PRO A 12 -14.06 6.33 12.43
CA PRO A 12 -13.76 5.39 13.51
C PRO A 12 -13.12 4.08 13.02
N MET A 13 -13.64 3.49 11.94
CA MET A 13 -13.09 2.26 11.36
C MET A 13 -11.73 2.53 10.72
N GLY A 14 -11.55 3.66 10.03
CA GLY A 14 -10.24 4.06 9.51
C GLY A 14 -9.19 4.22 10.62
N ALA A 15 -9.57 4.81 11.76
CA ALA A 15 -8.69 4.91 12.92
C ALA A 15 -8.32 3.54 13.52
N LEU A 16 -9.27 2.59 13.53
CA LEU A 16 -9.01 1.22 13.97
C LEU A 16 -8.06 0.48 13.02
N LEU A 17 -8.37 0.46 11.71
CA LEU A 17 -7.58 -0.29 10.72
C LEU A 17 -6.15 0.22 10.63
N ARG A 18 -5.92 1.52 10.82
CA ARG A 18 -4.58 2.11 10.86
C ARG A 18 -3.71 1.64 12.03
N GLN A 19 -4.27 0.98 13.05
CA GLN A 19 -3.49 0.44 14.16
C GLN A 19 -2.67 -0.81 13.78
N PHE A 20 -2.90 -1.36 12.60
CA PHE A 20 -2.30 -2.62 12.13
C PHE A 20 -1.45 -2.43 10.90
N TRP A 21 -0.48 -3.32 10.71
CA TRP A 21 0.20 -3.49 9.43
C TRP A 21 -0.79 -3.99 8.39
N THR A 22 -0.81 -3.36 7.23
CA THR A 22 -1.74 -3.67 6.15
C THR A 22 -0.96 -4.05 4.89
N PRO A 23 -1.23 -5.20 4.26
CA PRO A 23 -0.66 -5.53 2.95
C PRO A 23 -1.30 -4.60 1.90
N PHE A 24 -0.51 -4.16 0.90
CA PHE A 24 -1.06 -3.23 -0.08
C PHE A 24 -0.66 -3.50 -1.53
N LEU A 25 0.44 -4.24 -1.77
CA LEU A 25 0.91 -4.52 -3.12
C LEU A 25 1.82 -5.75 -3.12
N PRO A 26 1.73 -6.66 -4.11
CA PRO A 26 2.74 -7.71 -4.31
C PRO A 26 4.11 -7.12 -4.60
N SER A 27 5.17 -7.69 -4.01
CA SER A 27 6.55 -7.20 -4.23
C SER A 27 6.96 -7.24 -5.70
N ARG A 28 6.42 -8.20 -6.48
CA ARG A 28 6.68 -8.32 -7.93
C ARG A 28 6.25 -7.09 -8.74
N ASP A 29 5.35 -6.27 -8.22
CA ASP A 29 4.87 -5.07 -8.91
C ASP A 29 5.86 -3.90 -8.85
N LEU A 30 6.90 -4.00 -7.99
CA LEU A 30 7.95 -3.01 -7.80
C LEU A 30 9.33 -3.69 -7.67
N LEU A 31 9.71 -4.55 -8.63
CA LEU A 31 10.98 -5.30 -8.57
C LEU A 31 12.19 -4.43 -8.91
N GLU A 32 12.05 -3.53 -9.87
CA GLU A 32 13.17 -2.77 -10.42
C GLU A 32 13.41 -1.50 -9.62
N THR A 33 14.68 -1.26 -9.26
CA THR A 33 15.13 0.04 -8.72
C THR A 33 14.96 1.12 -9.77
N ASP A 34 14.54 2.31 -9.34
CA ASP A 34 14.23 3.43 -10.24
C ASP A 34 13.22 3.06 -11.35
N GLY A 35 12.46 1.99 -11.11
CA GLY A 35 11.47 1.45 -12.03
C GLY A 35 10.12 2.15 -11.95
N VAL A 36 9.06 1.39 -12.24
CA VAL A 36 7.70 1.90 -12.32
C VAL A 36 7.20 2.48 -11.00
N ILE A 37 6.33 3.47 -11.10
CA ILE A 37 5.57 4.02 -9.98
C ILE A 37 4.18 3.40 -10.03
N LYS A 38 3.65 2.95 -8.90
CA LYS A 38 2.31 2.36 -8.79
C LYS A 38 1.40 3.25 -7.95
N ARG A 39 0.17 3.45 -8.42
CA ARG A 39 -0.88 4.04 -7.60
C ARG A 39 -1.41 3.03 -6.60
N VAL A 40 -1.63 3.48 -5.39
CA VAL A 40 -2.21 2.68 -4.30
C VAL A 40 -3.31 3.50 -3.66
N ARG A 41 -4.53 2.97 -3.61
CA ARG A 41 -5.58 3.55 -2.79
C ARG A 41 -5.77 2.69 -1.55
N LEU A 42 -5.43 3.24 -0.39
CA LEU A 42 -5.45 2.51 0.87
C LEU A 42 -6.09 3.34 1.97
N LEU A 43 -7.04 2.76 2.68
CA LEU A 43 -7.77 3.40 3.79
C LEU A 43 -8.25 4.82 3.46
N GLY A 44 -8.73 5.01 2.22
CA GLY A 44 -9.28 6.28 1.75
C GLY A 44 -8.24 7.32 1.32
N GLU A 45 -6.97 6.98 1.27
CA GLU A 45 -5.89 7.86 0.80
C GLU A 45 -5.37 7.43 -0.57
N ASP A 46 -5.09 8.42 -1.41
CA ASP A 46 -4.44 8.22 -2.71
C ASP A 46 -2.93 8.36 -2.53
N LEU A 47 -2.22 7.28 -2.77
CA LEU A 47 -0.79 7.13 -2.54
C LEU A 47 -0.08 6.69 -3.82
N VAL A 48 1.23 6.83 -3.82
CA VAL A 48 2.11 6.23 -4.84
C VAL A 48 3.21 5.42 -4.16
N ALA A 49 3.49 4.26 -4.73
CA ALA A 49 4.55 3.38 -4.30
C ALA A 49 5.64 3.30 -5.38
N PHE A 50 6.89 3.28 -4.96
CA PHE A 50 8.06 3.20 -5.85
C PHE A 50 9.21 2.49 -5.13
N ARG A 51 10.12 1.88 -5.90
CA ARG A 51 11.37 1.34 -5.36
C ARG A 51 12.51 2.26 -5.78
N ASP A 52 13.20 2.82 -4.81
CA ASP A 52 14.27 3.78 -5.05
C ASP A 52 15.57 3.14 -5.56
N SER A 53 16.59 3.94 -5.84
CA SER A 53 17.91 3.50 -6.33
C SER A 53 18.64 2.58 -5.34
N ASN A 54 18.29 2.62 -4.04
CA ASN A 54 18.87 1.76 -3.01
C ASN A 54 18.13 0.41 -2.88
N GLY A 55 17.03 0.23 -3.62
CA GLY A 55 16.19 -0.95 -3.52
C GLY A 55 15.16 -0.89 -2.38
N GLU A 56 15.03 0.25 -1.70
CA GLU A 56 14.03 0.44 -0.65
C GLU A 56 12.69 0.92 -1.24
N VAL A 57 11.59 0.51 -0.64
CA VAL A 57 10.25 0.87 -1.12
C VAL A 57 9.72 2.06 -0.34
N GLY A 58 9.34 3.11 -1.07
CA GLY A 58 8.61 4.26 -0.58
C GLY A 58 7.11 4.14 -0.85
N LEU A 59 6.31 4.62 0.10
CA LEU A 59 4.87 4.81 -0.04
C LEU A 59 4.53 6.22 0.44
N VAL A 60 4.19 7.10 -0.50
CA VAL A 60 3.97 8.52 -0.22
C VAL A 60 2.63 9.00 -0.76
N ALA A 61 2.11 10.12 -0.23
CA ALA A 61 0.91 10.74 -0.77
C ALA A 61 1.10 11.10 -2.25
N GLU A 62 0.06 10.88 -3.06
CA GLU A 62 0.14 11.08 -4.52
C GLU A 62 0.39 12.54 -4.90
N ASN A 63 -0.14 13.49 -4.13
CA ASN A 63 -0.13 14.89 -4.52
C ASN A 63 1.11 15.62 -3.98
N CYS A 64 1.91 16.17 -4.89
CA CYS A 64 3.04 17.01 -4.55
C CYS A 64 2.58 18.23 -3.70
N PRO A 65 3.19 18.50 -2.53
CA PRO A 65 2.77 19.57 -1.63
C PRO A 65 2.96 20.97 -2.20
N HIS A 66 3.69 21.13 -3.31
CA HIS A 66 3.87 22.43 -3.96
C HIS A 66 2.56 22.92 -4.60
N ARG A 67 2.03 22.20 -5.59
CA ARG A 67 0.82 22.59 -6.34
C ARG A 67 -0.09 21.43 -6.69
N GLY A 68 -0.08 20.36 -5.92
CA GLY A 68 -1.01 19.23 -6.06
C GLY A 68 -0.80 18.35 -7.30
N ALA A 69 0.31 18.51 -8.04
CA ALA A 69 0.59 17.64 -9.18
C ALA A 69 0.79 16.19 -8.71
N SER A 70 0.23 15.23 -9.45
CA SER A 70 0.37 13.82 -9.13
C SER A 70 1.81 13.33 -9.31
N LEU A 71 2.39 12.79 -8.25
CA LEU A 71 3.72 12.18 -8.25
C LEU A 71 3.76 10.86 -9.03
N PHE A 72 2.61 10.27 -9.34
CA PHE A 72 2.53 9.10 -10.22
C PHE A 72 3.14 9.35 -11.60
N PHE A 73 3.01 10.56 -12.13
CA PHE A 73 3.63 10.98 -13.39
C PHE A 73 5.06 11.48 -13.21
N GLY A 74 5.61 11.36 -12.01
CA GLY A 74 6.96 11.77 -11.67
C GLY A 74 8.04 10.89 -12.28
N ARG A 75 9.29 11.18 -11.90
CA ARG A 75 10.45 10.35 -12.22
C ARG A 75 10.99 9.73 -10.96
N ASN A 76 11.08 8.41 -10.96
CA ASN A 76 11.75 7.64 -9.91
C ASN A 76 13.24 7.54 -10.28
N GLU A 77 14.08 8.30 -9.60
CA GLU A 77 15.49 8.46 -9.96
C GLU A 77 16.32 9.00 -8.79
N PHE A 78 17.58 8.58 -8.68
CA PHE A 78 18.53 9.14 -7.71
C PHE A 78 17.97 9.19 -6.27
N CYS A 79 17.55 8.03 -5.76
CA CYS A 79 17.03 7.84 -4.41
C CYS A 79 15.79 8.67 -4.06
N GLY A 80 14.95 9.00 -5.07
CA GLY A 80 13.75 9.77 -4.80
C GLY A 80 12.80 9.89 -5.98
N LEU A 81 11.60 10.34 -5.66
CA LEU A 81 10.52 10.56 -6.60
C LEU A 81 10.42 12.05 -6.95
N ALA A 82 10.82 12.42 -8.16
CA ALA A 82 10.82 13.80 -8.65
C ALA A 82 9.49 14.16 -9.31
N CYS A 83 8.87 15.24 -8.86
CA CYS A 83 7.67 15.81 -9.45
C CYS A 83 7.96 16.37 -10.84
N ASN A 84 7.21 15.96 -11.87
CA ASN A 84 7.43 16.47 -13.24
C ASN A 84 7.04 17.93 -13.44
N TYR A 85 6.30 18.54 -12.48
CA TYR A 85 5.85 19.90 -12.66
C TYR A 85 6.96 20.92 -12.37
N HIS A 86 7.68 20.81 -11.22
CA HIS A 86 8.74 21.75 -10.85
C HIS A 86 10.01 21.08 -10.29
N GLY A 87 10.11 19.76 -10.42
CA GLY A 87 11.32 19.03 -10.04
C GLY A 87 11.49 18.74 -8.54
N TRP A 88 10.55 19.14 -7.68
CA TRP A 88 10.66 18.80 -6.25
C TRP A 88 10.76 17.30 -6.07
N LYS A 89 11.80 16.84 -5.38
CA LYS A 89 12.10 15.42 -5.22
C LYS A 89 11.94 15.01 -3.76
N PHE A 90 11.28 13.87 -3.56
CA PHE A 90 10.99 13.33 -2.23
C PHE A 90 11.60 11.94 -2.09
N ASP A 91 12.25 11.68 -0.96
CA ASP A 91 12.74 10.34 -0.63
C ASP A 91 11.62 9.44 -0.09
N ILE A 92 11.96 8.19 0.23
CA ILE A 92 11.01 7.19 0.78
C ILE A 92 10.42 7.59 2.14
N THR A 93 11.06 8.52 2.86
CA THR A 93 10.56 9.06 4.14
C THR A 93 9.64 10.25 3.95
N GLY A 94 9.47 10.70 2.71
CA GLY A 94 8.72 11.89 2.35
C GLY A 94 9.48 13.20 2.53
N ALA A 95 10.75 13.19 2.89
CA ALA A 95 11.56 14.41 2.97
C ALA A 95 11.84 14.95 1.57
N CYS A 96 11.76 16.27 1.39
CA CYS A 96 12.16 16.90 0.15
C CYS A 96 13.70 16.96 0.10
N ILE A 97 14.29 16.21 -0.83
CA ILE A 97 15.76 16.09 -0.97
C ILE A 97 16.33 16.99 -2.06
N ASP A 98 15.49 17.44 -3.01
CA ASP A 98 15.91 18.35 -4.07
C ASP A 98 14.78 19.31 -4.44
N MET A 99 15.16 20.55 -4.77
CA MET A 99 14.23 21.63 -5.11
C MET A 99 14.89 22.56 -6.14
N PRO A 100 14.97 22.13 -7.41
CA PRO A 100 15.81 22.78 -8.44
C PRO A 100 15.33 24.18 -8.84
N ASN A 101 14.11 24.57 -8.51
CA ASN A 101 13.57 25.90 -8.75
C ASN A 101 13.88 26.93 -7.62
N GLU A 102 14.56 26.47 -6.55
CA GLU A 102 15.01 27.35 -5.47
C GLU A 102 16.49 27.71 -5.64
N PRO A 103 16.93 28.88 -5.15
CA PRO A 103 18.35 29.24 -5.10
C PRO A 103 19.18 28.22 -4.32
N ALA A 104 20.44 28.03 -4.71
CA ALA A 104 21.32 27.02 -4.07
C ALA A 104 21.51 27.25 -2.56
N GLU A 105 21.40 28.51 -2.11
CA GLU A 105 21.51 28.91 -0.70
C GLU A 105 20.22 28.69 0.09
N SER A 106 19.11 28.34 -0.60
CA SER A 106 17.82 28.11 0.05
C SER A 106 17.85 26.81 0.85
N ASN A 107 17.42 26.89 2.10
CA ASN A 107 17.15 25.73 2.94
C ASN A 107 15.65 25.39 2.99
N PHE A 108 14.87 25.88 2.05
CA PHE A 108 13.42 25.72 2.07
C PHE A 108 13.00 24.24 1.94
N LYS A 109 13.74 23.45 1.16
CA LYS A 109 13.51 22.01 1.01
C LYS A 109 13.48 21.26 2.35
N ASP A 110 14.30 21.67 3.33
CA ASP A 110 14.39 21.01 4.64
C ASP A 110 13.11 21.16 5.48
N LYS A 111 12.24 22.11 5.08
CA LYS A 111 10.94 22.39 5.72
C LYS A 111 9.76 21.73 5.01
N VAL A 112 10.02 21.08 3.88
CA VAL A 112 8.97 20.51 3.02
C VAL A 112 8.99 18.98 3.13
N ARG A 113 7.82 18.41 3.32
CA ARG A 113 7.63 16.97 3.33
C ARG A 113 6.33 16.62 2.61
N VAL A 114 6.31 15.47 1.97
CA VAL A 114 5.09 14.76 1.58
C VAL A 114 4.77 13.72 2.66
N THR A 115 3.50 13.44 2.88
CA THR A 115 3.11 12.34 3.79
C THR A 115 3.69 11.03 3.27
N ALA A 116 4.36 10.29 4.13
CA ALA A 116 4.96 8.99 3.83
C ALA A 116 4.66 7.98 4.93
N TYR A 117 4.58 6.71 4.56
CA TYR A 117 4.30 5.62 5.47
C TYR A 117 5.41 4.58 5.42
N PRO A 118 5.83 4.01 6.58
CA PRO A 118 6.85 2.97 6.61
C PRO A 118 6.38 1.73 5.85
N VAL A 119 7.30 1.16 5.08
CA VAL A 119 7.05 -0.05 4.27
C VAL A 119 7.95 -1.19 4.75
N ARG A 120 7.45 -2.41 4.69
CA ARG A 120 8.20 -3.66 4.80
C ARG A 120 7.91 -4.55 3.61
N ASP A 121 8.97 -5.10 3.02
CA ASP A 121 8.90 -6.12 1.97
C ASP A 121 9.12 -7.48 2.64
N VAL A 122 8.06 -8.27 2.80
CA VAL A 122 8.12 -9.54 3.51
C VAL A 122 7.38 -10.60 2.71
N ASN A 123 8.11 -11.65 2.36
CA ASN A 123 7.56 -12.84 1.71
C ASN A 123 6.62 -12.51 0.54
N ARG A 124 7.15 -11.75 -0.45
CA ARG A 124 6.49 -11.37 -1.71
C ARG A 124 5.36 -10.36 -1.57
N MET A 125 5.17 -9.76 -0.39
CA MET A 125 4.13 -8.78 -0.13
C MET A 125 4.72 -7.52 0.51
N LEU A 126 4.32 -6.37 0.01
CA LEU A 126 4.62 -5.06 0.60
C LEU A 126 3.55 -4.72 1.64
N TRP A 127 4.01 -4.39 2.83
CA TRP A 127 3.18 -4.02 3.98
C TRP A 127 3.49 -2.61 4.43
N THR A 128 2.46 -1.91 4.89
CA THR A 128 2.61 -0.57 5.44
C THR A 128 1.89 -0.42 6.78
N TYR A 129 2.38 0.52 7.59
CA TYR A 129 1.73 0.97 8.80
C TYR A 129 1.32 2.44 8.66
N MET A 130 0.01 2.70 8.74
CA MET A 130 -0.55 4.05 8.55
C MET A 130 -1.05 4.67 9.87
N GLY A 131 -0.70 4.06 11.00
CA GLY A 131 -1.18 4.48 12.31
C GLY A 131 -0.37 5.65 12.89
N PRO A 132 -0.87 6.22 14.01
CA PRO A 132 -0.31 7.42 14.60
C PRO A 132 0.90 7.18 15.52
N ARG A 133 1.31 5.92 15.73
CA ARG A 133 2.43 5.62 16.63
C ARG A 133 3.74 5.93 15.93
N GLU A 134 4.64 6.63 16.60
CA GLU A 134 5.99 6.90 16.12
C GLU A 134 6.75 5.58 15.83
N THR A 135 6.60 4.59 16.71
CA THR A 135 7.09 3.24 16.49
C THR A 135 5.92 2.34 16.12
N PRO A 136 5.91 1.76 14.91
CA PRO A 136 4.88 0.80 14.52
C PRO A 136 4.80 -0.40 15.46
N PRO A 137 3.65 -1.06 15.59
CA PRO A 137 3.53 -2.29 16.37
C PRO A 137 4.44 -3.39 15.81
N PRO A 138 4.74 -4.44 16.57
CA PRO A 138 5.44 -5.60 16.07
C PRO A 138 4.80 -6.10 14.77
N PHE A 139 5.65 -6.49 13.81
CA PHE A 139 5.17 -7.04 12.54
C PHE A 139 4.45 -8.38 12.78
N PRO A 140 3.29 -8.62 12.16
CA PRO A 140 2.50 -9.83 12.42
C PRO A 140 3.24 -11.10 11.99
N GLN A 141 3.27 -12.07 12.89
CA GLN A 141 3.90 -13.37 12.69
C GLN A 141 2.90 -14.39 12.11
N TYR A 142 2.23 -14.03 11.00
CA TYR A 142 1.44 -14.99 10.26
C TYR A 142 2.33 -16.07 9.67
N GLU A 143 1.82 -17.27 9.48
CA GLU A 143 2.58 -18.39 8.91
C GLU A 143 3.26 -17.98 7.60
N VAL A 144 2.52 -17.39 6.69
CA VAL A 144 3.02 -16.89 5.40
C VAL A 144 4.19 -15.91 5.54
N ASN A 145 4.25 -15.14 6.63
CA ASN A 145 5.32 -14.17 6.88
C ASN A 145 6.58 -14.80 7.50
N THR A 146 6.50 -16.05 7.96
CA THR A 146 7.57 -16.75 8.69
C THR A 146 8.14 -17.94 7.94
N LEU A 147 7.46 -18.41 6.91
CA LEU A 147 7.94 -19.49 6.05
C LEU A 147 9.17 -19.07 5.22
N PRO A 148 10.05 -20.01 4.88
CA PRO A 148 11.06 -19.80 3.85
C PRO A 148 10.43 -19.35 2.53
N ILE A 149 11.12 -18.45 1.81
CA ILE A 149 10.57 -17.81 0.60
C ILE A 149 10.22 -18.80 -0.53
N ASP A 150 10.92 -19.92 -0.60
CA ASP A 150 10.68 -21.00 -1.56
C ASP A 150 9.41 -21.79 -1.27
N GLN A 151 8.84 -21.65 -0.07
CA GLN A 151 7.56 -22.26 0.33
C GLN A 151 6.37 -21.27 0.24
N VAL A 152 6.64 -20.01 -0.11
CA VAL A 152 5.60 -18.99 -0.25
C VAL A 152 5.25 -18.80 -1.72
N GLN A 153 3.98 -19.00 -2.05
CA GLN A 153 3.47 -18.75 -3.40
C GLN A 153 3.39 -17.24 -3.70
N GLU A 154 3.40 -16.90 -4.98
CA GLU A 154 3.13 -15.52 -5.41
C GLU A 154 1.72 -15.10 -4.99
N PRO A 155 1.56 -13.92 -4.36
CA PRO A 155 0.25 -13.44 -3.96
C PRO A 155 -0.67 -13.29 -5.17
N HIS A 156 -1.90 -13.82 -5.05
CA HIS A 156 -2.96 -13.53 -6.00
C HIS A 156 -3.78 -12.34 -5.50
N VAL A 157 -3.98 -11.33 -6.36
CA VAL A 157 -4.75 -10.14 -6.02
C VAL A 157 -6.01 -10.11 -6.87
N MET A 158 -7.15 -10.09 -6.21
CA MET A 158 -8.46 -9.83 -6.82
C MET A 158 -8.99 -8.50 -6.30
N THR A 159 -9.60 -7.72 -7.18
CA THR A 159 -10.28 -6.49 -6.79
C THR A 159 -11.78 -6.72 -6.84
N GLU A 160 -12.44 -6.46 -5.73
CA GLU A 160 -13.88 -6.50 -5.63
C GLU A 160 -14.43 -5.07 -5.51
N GLU A 161 -15.40 -4.72 -6.34
CA GLU A 161 -16.03 -3.40 -6.33
C GLU A 161 -17.12 -3.30 -5.25
N CYS A 162 -16.74 -3.55 -4.00
CA CYS A 162 -17.61 -3.45 -2.84
C CYS A 162 -16.88 -2.79 -1.66
N ASN A 163 -17.58 -2.51 -0.57
CA ASN A 163 -16.91 -2.10 0.67
C ASN A 163 -16.29 -3.33 1.37
N TRP A 164 -15.24 -3.09 2.15
CA TRP A 164 -14.47 -4.15 2.81
C TRP A 164 -15.29 -5.09 3.70
N VAL A 165 -16.40 -4.60 4.29
CA VAL A 165 -17.26 -5.43 5.16
C VAL A 165 -17.99 -6.48 4.34
N GLN A 166 -18.44 -6.16 3.13
CA GLN A 166 -19.06 -7.14 2.24
C GLN A 166 -18.07 -8.21 1.76
N GLY A 167 -16.83 -7.82 1.45
CA GLY A 167 -15.79 -8.80 1.18
C GLY A 167 -15.56 -9.72 2.38
N LEU A 168 -15.41 -9.14 3.57
CA LEU A 168 -15.24 -9.91 4.81
C LEU A 168 -16.43 -10.84 5.11
N GLU A 169 -17.68 -10.39 4.89
CA GLU A 169 -18.87 -11.22 5.07
C GLU A 169 -18.85 -12.43 4.12
N GLY A 170 -18.43 -12.23 2.86
CA GLY A 170 -18.24 -13.31 1.90
C GLY A 170 -17.16 -14.31 2.33
N ASP A 171 -16.02 -13.83 2.81
CA ASP A 171 -14.91 -14.66 3.26
C ASP A 171 -15.25 -15.46 4.54
N LEU A 172 -16.10 -14.94 5.41
CA LEU A 172 -16.51 -15.60 6.65
C LEU A 172 -17.69 -16.55 6.46
N ASP A 173 -18.47 -16.40 5.39
CA ASP A 173 -19.60 -17.29 5.12
C ASP A 173 -19.10 -18.65 4.57
N THR A 174 -19.10 -19.66 5.41
CA THR A 174 -18.72 -21.02 5.03
C THR A 174 -19.82 -21.76 4.27
N SER A 175 -21.08 -21.34 4.38
CA SER A 175 -22.20 -22.06 3.74
C SER A 175 -22.19 -21.93 2.22
N HIS A 176 -21.90 -20.74 1.67
CA HIS A 176 -21.91 -20.54 0.23
C HIS A 176 -20.84 -21.37 -0.49
N VAL A 177 -19.71 -21.62 0.18
CA VAL A 177 -18.57 -22.38 -0.39
C VAL A 177 -19.02 -23.72 -0.92
N TYR A 178 -19.93 -24.38 -0.21
CA TYR A 178 -20.42 -25.68 -0.60
C TYR A 178 -21.29 -25.64 -1.87
N PHE A 179 -22.08 -24.59 -2.03
CA PHE A 179 -23.03 -24.46 -3.14
C PHE A 179 -22.42 -23.79 -4.37
N ILE A 180 -21.62 -22.73 -4.17
CA ILE A 180 -21.09 -21.93 -5.28
C ILE A 180 -19.73 -22.42 -5.72
N HIS A 181 -18.85 -22.82 -4.79
CA HIS A 181 -17.50 -23.29 -5.10
C HIS A 181 -17.39 -24.82 -5.13
N GLY A 182 -18.47 -25.53 -4.78
CA GLY A 182 -18.55 -26.99 -4.95
C GLY A 182 -18.45 -27.36 -6.42
N ARG A 183 -17.85 -28.52 -6.70
CA ARG A 183 -17.84 -29.06 -8.07
C ARG A 183 -19.26 -29.47 -8.45
N ILE A 184 -19.78 -28.85 -9.50
CA ILE A 184 -21.03 -29.28 -10.14
C ILE A 184 -20.66 -30.36 -11.16
N GLY A 185 -20.96 -31.63 -10.83
CA GLY A 185 -20.74 -32.76 -11.71
C GLY A 185 -21.61 -33.94 -11.29
N PRO A 186 -21.91 -34.88 -12.21
CA PRO A 186 -22.82 -36.00 -11.95
C PRO A 186 -22.34 -36.95 -10.83
N ASP A 187 -21.06 -36.89 -10.48
CA ASP A 187 -20.43 -37.78 -9.48
C ASP A 187 -20.16 -37.07 -8.13
N VAL A 188 -20.67 -35.87 -7.91
CA VAL A 188 -20.52 -35.15 -6.64
C VAL A 188 -21.67 -35.56 -5.73
N PRO A 189 -21.42 -36.16 -4.56
CA PRO A 189 -22.50 -36.49 -3.61
C PRO A 189 -23.24 -35.22 -3.20
N ALA A 190 -24.57 -35.29 -3.13
CA ALA A 190 -25.37 -34.22 -2.57
C ALA A 190 -24.92 -33.89 -1.14
N ALA A 191 -24.95 -32.58 -0.78
CA ALA A 191 -24.66 -32.17 0.57
C ALA A 191 -25.51 -32.95 1.58
N PRO A 192 -24.94 -33.41 2.69
CA PRO A 192 -25.74 -33.90 3.79
C PRO A 192 -26.63 -32.75 4.28
N GLY A 193 -27.96 -32.98 4.23
CA GLY A 193 -28.96 -32.03 4.70
C GLY A 193 -28.92 -31.83 6.22
#